data_6730b012f4c5d9f4c38ded5a8147baab
#
_entry.id   6730b012f4c5d9f4c38ded5a8147baab
#
_cell.length_a   1.000
_cell.length_b   1.000
_cell.length_c   1.000
_cell.angle_alpha   90.00
_cell.angle_beta   90.00
_cell.angle_gamma   90.00
#
_symmetry.space_group_name_H-M   'P 1'
#
loop_
_entity.id
_entity.type
_entity.pdbx_description
1 polymer ?
#
loop_
_entity_poly.entity_id
_entity_poly.type
_entity_poly.pdbx_seq_one_letter_code
_entity_poly.pdbx_strand_id
1 'polypeptide(L)'
;MRRPCDAHRAEQLRELADSGLVSIQSHTVTHPLLDTLSEEALRRELSESQLAIARLTGRVPTALSYPVGHESPLVRQIAAEYYDFGILMDGWCFYTDRDAMGITRYFVGRDTDIWTFRDMARGS
;
A
#
# COMPACT_ATOMS: atom_id res chain seq x y z
N MET A 1 18.00 11.16 -18.04
CA MET A 1 17.05 12.14 -18.62
C MET A 1 15.65 11.77 -18.15
N ARG A 2 15.05 12.62 -17.31
CA ARG A 2 13.66 12.40 -16.87
C ARG A 2 12.72 12.64 -18.04
N ARG A 3 11.80 11.73 -18.28
CA ARG A 3 10.79 11.89 -19.33
C ARG A 3 9.84 13.05 -18.94
N PRO A 4 9.37 13.89 -19.88
CA PRO A 4 8.40 14.97 -19.59
C PRO A 4 7.15 14.47 -18.85
N CYS A 5 6.75 13.22 -19.09
CA CYS A 5 5.63 12.58 -18.37
C CYS A 5 5.86 12.41 -16.87
N ASP A 6 7.10 12.33 -16.41
CA ASP A 6 7.39 12.03 -15.00
C ASP A 6 7.18 13.28 -14.11
N ALA A 7 7.53 14.46 -14.62
CA ALA A 7 7.28 15.71 -13.91
C ALA A 7 5.77 15.99 -13.76
N HIS A 8 5.02 15.80 -14.82
CA HIS A 8 3.57 15.99 -14.81
C HIS A 8 2.85 15.02 -13.87
N ARG A 9 3.28 13.76 -13.84
CA ARG A 9 2.75 12.75 -12.89
C ARG A 9 3.05 13.10 -11.43
N ALA A 10 4.24 13.62 -11.15
CA ALA A 10 4.61 14.06 -9.81
C ALA A 10 3.75 15.24 -9.34
N GLU A 11 3.45 16.19 -10.21
CA GLU A 11 2.55 17.31 -9.93
C GLU A 11 1.12 16.84 -9.66
N GLN A 12 0.60 15.94 -10.47
CA GLN A 12 -0.73 15.33 -10.27
C GLN A 12 -0.82 14.56 -8.95
N LEU A 13 0.22 13.82 -8.59
CA LEU A 13 0.28 13.10 -7.31
C LEU A 13 0.24 14.07 -6.13
N ARG A 14 0.97 15.16 -6.23
CA ARG A 14 0.97 16.21 -5.20
C ARG A 14 -0.40 16.89 -5.10
N GLU A 15 -1.03 17.21 -6.21
CA GLU A 15 -2.37 17.76 -6.25
C GLU A 15 -3.39 16.85 -5.55
N LEU A 16 -3.35 15.55 -5.82
CA LEU A 16 -4.17 14.55 -5.13
C LEU A 16 -3.92 14.54 -3.62
N ALA A 17 -2.66 14.53 -3.21
CA ALA A 17 -2.29 14.54 -1.79
C ALA A 17 -2.73 15.82 -1.08
N ASP A 18 -2.65 16.97 -1.75
CA ASP A 18 -3.01 18.29 -1.19
C ASP A 18 -4.52 18.54 -1.19
N SER A 19 -5.29 17.78 -1.94
CA SER A 19 -6.76 17.90 -1.98
C SER A 19 -7.44 17.59 -0.64
N GLY A 20 -6.78 16.82 0.23
CA GLY A 20 -7.36 16.30 1.48
C GLY A 20 -8.35 15.15 1.29
N LEU A 21 -8.58 14.72 0.04
CA LEU A 21 -9.51 13.64 -0.30
C LEU A 21 -8.81 12.31 -0.55
N VAL A 22 -7.48 12.33 -0.78
CA VAL A 22 -6.68 11.15 -1.15
C VAL A 22 -5.48 11.03 -0.22
N SER A 23 -5.31 9.85 0.37
CA SER A 23 -4.13 9.48 1.13
C SER A 23 -3.21 8.61 0.28
N ILE A 24 -2.00 9.09 -0.01
CA ILE A 24 -1.01 8.36 -0.80
C ILE A 24 -0.21 7.46 0.13
N GLN A 25 -0.24 6.15 -0.14
CA GLN A 25 0.40 5.13 0.68
C GLN A 25 1.36 4.27 -0.16
N SER A 26 2.15 3.42 0.49
CA SER A 26 3.21 2.65 -0.16
C SER A 26 2.72 1.34 -0.78
N HIS A 27 3.34 0.99 -1.90
CA HIS A 27 3.21 -0.33 -2.55
C HIS A 27 4.58 -0.83 -3.04
N THR A 28 5.66 -0.51 -2.31
CA THR A 28 7.07 -0.76 -2.65
C THR A 28 7.59 0.06 -3.83
N VAL A 29 8.85 -0.11 -4.20
CA VAL A 29 9.47 0.60 -5.34
C VAL A 29 9.25 -0.14 -6.65
N THR A 30 9.53 -1.46 -6.68
CA THR A 30 9.55 -2.26 -7.91
C THR A 30 8.48 -3.35 -7.96
N HIS A 31 7.59 -3.41 -6.97
CA HIS A 31 6.52 -4.41 -6.87
C HIS A 31 7.04 -5.86 -6.80
N PRO A 32 8.03 -6.17 -5.96
CA PRO A 32 8.55 -7.53 -5.84
C PRO A 32 7.66 -8.39 -4.93
N LEU A 33 7.84 -9.69 -5.00
CA LEU A 33 7.33 -10.60 -3.97
C LEU A 33 8.22 -10.48 -2.74
N LEU A 34 7.76 -9.79 -1.70
CA LEU A 34 8.57 -9.39 -0.54
C LEU A 34 9.13 -10.57 0.24
N ASP A 35 8.41 -11.68 0.29
CA ASP A 35 8.81 -12.92 0.95
C ASP A 35 9.95 -13.67 0.26
N THR A 36 10.31 -13.27 -0.97
CA THR A 36 11.43 -13.83 -1.73
C THR A 36 12.73 -13.04 -1.62
N LEU A 37 12.67 -11.86 -1.00
CA LEU A 37 13.80 -10.94 -0.91
C LEU A 37 14.74 -11.27 0.27
N SER A 38 16.01 -10.91 0.12
CA SER A 38 16.90 -10.80 1.27
C SER A 38 16.44 -9.67 2.19
N GLU A 39 16.82 -9.73 3.46
CA GLU A 39 16.48 -8.67 4.42
C GLU A 39 16.96 -7.29 3.96
N GLU A 40 18.16 -7.20 3.39
CA GLU A 40 18.70 -5.96 2.86
C GLU A 40 17.86 -5.39 1.71
N ALA A 41 17.49 -6.25 0.75
CA ALA A 41 16.66 -5.86 -0.38
C ALA A 41 15.25 -5.46 0.08
N LEU A 42 14.69 -6.18 1.05
CA LEU A 42 13.40 -5.87 1.66
C LEU A 42 13.43 -4.48 2.32
N ARG A 43 14.41 -4.20 3.15
CA ARG A 43 14.58 -2.89 3.80
C ARG A 43 14.71 -1.76 2.78
N ARG A 44 15.42 -2.00 1.69
CA ARG A 44 15.58 -1.03 0.60
C ARG A 44 14.24 -0.72 -0.07
N GLU A 45 13.48 -1.73 -0.47
CA GLU A 45 12.16 -1.56 -1.09
C GLU A 45 11.19 -0.76 -0.20
N LEU A 46 11.21 -1.02 1.11
CA LEU A 46 10.33 -0.35 2.06
C LEU A 46 10.77 1.09 2.35
N SER A 47 12.05 1.30 2.65
CA SER A 47 12.56 2.64 3.00
C SER A 47 12.60 3.59 1.80
N GLU A 48 13.02 3.13 0.63
CA GLU A 48 13.08 3.98 -0.57
C GLU A 48 11.68 4.37 -1.04
N SER A 49 10.71 3.47 -0.97
CA SER A 49 9.31 3.79 -1.26
C SER A 49 8.76 4.85 -0.32
N GLN A 50 9.00 4.71 0.98
CA GLN A 50 8.56 5.68 1.99
C GLN A 50 9.18 7.07 1.73
N LEU A 51 10.49 7.13 1.48
CA LEU A 51 11.19 8.37 1.18
C LEU A 51 10.71 9.03 -0.11
N ALA A 52 10.48 8.23 -1.15
CA ALA A 52 10.00 8.75 -2.45
C ALA A 52 8.62 9.39 -2.31
N ILE A 53 7.70 8.76 -1.61
CA ILE A 53 6.35 9.30 -1.36
C ILE A 53 6.44 10.57 -0.50
N ALA A 54 7.24 10.55 0.56
CA ALA A 54 7.42 11.71 1.42
C ALA A 54 7.99 12.93 0.66
N ARG A 55 8.94 12.72 -0.25
CA ARG A 55 9.49 13.78 -1.11
C ARG A 55 8.48 14.31 -2.12
N LEU A 56 7.66 13.44 -2.70
CA LEU A 56 6.68 13.82 -3.72
C LEU A 56 5.47 14.52 -3.14
N THR A 57 5.01 14.11 -1.96
CA THR A 57 3.75 14.58 -1.36
C THR A 57 3.93 15.51 -0.16
N GLY A 58 5.12 15.55 0.44
CA GLY A 58 5.36 16.23 1.71
C GLY A 58 4.81 15.47 2.93
N ARG A 59 4.33 14.25 2.75
CA ARG A 59 3.72 13.42 3.82
C ARG A 59 4.34 12.05 3.83
N VAL A 60 4.71 11.57 5.02
CA VAL A 60 5.26 10.22 5.22
C VAL A 60 4.10 9.21 5.15
N PRO A 61 4.17 8.20 4.27
CA PRO A 61 3.15 7.16 4.24
C PRO A 61 3.23 6.30 5.50
N THR A 62 2.09 5.91 6.04
CA THR A 62 1.96 5.10 7.24
C THR A 62 1.49 3.68 6.97
N ALA A 63 1.05 3.41 5.75
CA ALA A 63 0.56 2.10 5.34
C ALA A 63 1.33 1.54 4.14
N LEU A 64 1.50 0.21 4.16
CA LEU A 64 2.06 -0.58 3.07
C LEU A 64 1.01 -1.58 2.60
N SER A 65 0.72 -1.60 1.31
CA SER A 65 0.01 -2.74 0.69
C SER A 65 1.06 -3.72 0.15
N TYR A 66 1.00 -4.97 0.60
CA TYR A 66 1.94 -6.00 0.15
C TYR A 66 1.68 -6.36 -1.31
N PRO A 67 2.70 -6.29 -2.20
CA PRO A 67 2.54 -6.73 -3.59
C PRO A 67 2.02 -8.15 -3.69
N VAL A 68 0.94 -8.35 -4.45
CA VAL A 68 0.25 -9.64 -4.63
C VAL A 68 -0.23 -10.27 -3.30
N GLY A 69 -0.21 -9.52 -2.20
CA GLY A 69 -0.51 -10.03 -0.87
C GLY A 69 0.56 -10.95 -0.28
N HIS A 70 1.72 -11.08 -0.94
CA HIS A 70 2.84 -11.92 -0.48
C HIS A 70 3.53 -11.29 0.72
N GLU A 71 3.54 -12.01 1.81
CA GLU A 71 4.19 -11.62 3.06
C GLU A 71 4.64 -12.86 3.86
N SER A 72 5.42 -12.63 4.89
CA SER A 72 5.89 -13.64 5.83
C SER A 72 6.03 -13.01 7.22
N PRO A 73 6.21 -13.79 8.29
CA PRO A 73 6.49 -13.23 9.62
C PRO A 73 7.66 -12.26 9.63
N LEU A 74 8.73 -12.55 8.89
CA LEU A 74 9.89 -11.67 8.75
C LEU A 74 9.53 -10.38 8.01
N VAL A 75 8.77 -10.47 6.91
CA VAL A 75 8.30 -9.31 6.15
C VAL A 75 7.46 -8.39 7.04
N ARG A 76 6.53 -8.93 7.81
CA ARG A 76 5.70 -8.16 8.75
C ARG A 76 6.54 -7.47 9.82
N GLN A 77 7.50 -8.19 10.39
CA GLN A 77 8.38 -7.65 11.42
C GLN A 77 9.19 -6.45 10.90
N ILE A 78 9.80 -6.58 9.72
CA ILE A 78 10.58 -5.51 9.12
C ILE A 78 9.67 -4.37 8.64
N ALA A 79 8.53 -4.66 8.03
CA ALA A 79 7.58 -3.65 7.59
C ALA A 79 7.07 -2.79 8.76
N ALA A 80 6.89 -3.37 9.94
CA ALA A 80 6.47 -2.64 11.14
C ALA A 80 7.51 -1.61 11.64
N GLU A 81 8.75 -1.69 11.19
CA GLU A 81 9.77 -0.67 11.49
C GLU A 81 9.59 0.61 10.65
N TYR A 82 8.89 0.51 9.52
CA TYR A 82 8.68 1.62 8.57
C TYR A 82 7.25 2.10 8.48
N TYR A 83 6.26 1.22 8.72
CA TYR A 83 4.84 1.49 8.55
C TYR A 83 4.04 1.08 9.78
N ASP A 84 2.94 1.78 10.03
CA ASP A 84 2.00 1.47 11.10
C ASP A 84 1.01 0.37 10.69
N PHE A 85 0.74 0.25 9.39
CA PHE A 85 -0.26 -0.67 8.84
C PHE A 85 0.29 -1.45 7.64
N GLY A 86 -0.02 -2.75 7.60
CA GLY A 86 0.22 -3.63 6.46
C GLY A 86 -1.09 -4.19 5.91
N ILE A 87 -1.33 -4.02 4.61
CA ILE A 87 -2.59 -4.36 3.94
C ILE A 87 -2.40 -5.55 3.03
N LEU A 88 -3.18 -6.59 3.29
CA LEU A 88 -3.24 -7.82 2.52
C LEU A 88 -4.18 -7.69 1.32
N MET A 89 -4.17 -8.71 0.45
CA MET A 89 -5.01 -8.76 -0.74
C MET A 89 -6.15 -9.79 -0.64
N ASP A 90 -6.23 -10.56 0.41
CA ASP A 90 -7.25 -11.60 0.62
C ASP A 90 -8.60 -10.98 1.01
N GLY A 91 -9.51 -10.94 0.08
CA GLY A 91 -10.64 -10.04 0.07
C GLY A 91 -12.00 -10.58 0.49
N TRP A 92 -12.11 -11.42 1.53
CA TRP A 92 -13.42 -11.95 1.94
C TRP A 92 -14.05 -11.25 3.13
N CYS A 93 -13.23 -10.67 4.03
CA CYS A 93 -13.73 -9.99 5.23
C CYS A 93 -12.72 -8.93 5.70
N PHE A 94 -13.22 -7.90 6.35
CA PHE A 94 -12.41 -7.00 7.16
C PHE A 94 -12.51 -7.44 8.63
N TYR A 95 -11.37 -7.74 9.23
CA TYR A 95 -11.29 -8.09 10.66
C TYR A 95 -10.54 -6.99 11.41
N THR A 96 -11.14 -6.46 12.46
CA THR A 96 -10.57 -5.38 13.29
C THR A 96 -9.68 -5.90 14.41
N ASP A 97 -9.74 -7.18 14.71
CA ASP A 97 -9.01 -7.85 15.79
C ASP A 97 -7.66 -8.45 15.37
N ARG A 98 -7.30 -8.25 14.11
CA ARG A 98 -6.04 -8.76 13.56
C ARG A 98 -4.88 -7.79 13.77
N ASP A 99 -3.66 -8.35 13.65
CA ASP A 99 -2.42 -7.60 13.59
C ASP A 99 -2.51 -6.42 12.62
N ALA A 100 -2.08 -5.24 13.05
CA ALA A 100 -2.03 -4.03 12.22
C ALA A 100 -1.20 -4.21 10.94
N MET A 101 -0.26 -5.16 10.92
CA MET A 101 0.54 -5.52 9.75
C MET A 101 -0.11 -6.61 8.87
N GLY A 102 -1.33 -7.01 9.14
CA GLY A 102 -2.07 -8.04 8.41
C GLY A 102 -3.54 -7.68 8.19
N ILE A 103 -3.83 -6.44 7.85
CA ILE A 103 -5.20 -5.95 7.60
C ILE A 103 -5.71 -6.51 6.28
N THR A 104 -6.82 -7.21 6.33
CA THR A 104 -7.52 -7.71 5.14
C THR A 104 -8.38 -6.62 4.50
N ARG A 105 -8.66 -6.75 3.21
CA ARG A 105 -9.51 -5.82 2.46
C ARG A 105 -10.37 -6.57 1.45
N TYR A 106 -11.50 -6.00 1.11
CA TYR A 106 -12.31 -6.50 0.01
C TYR A 106 -11.68 -6.19 -1.34
N PHE A 107 -11.78 -7.15 -2.25
CA PHE A 107 -11.45 -6.94 -3.65
C PHE A 107 -12.72 -6.51 -4.41
N VAL A 108 -12.68 -5.29 -4.95
CA VAL A 108 -13.73 -4.77 -5.83
C VAL A 108 -13.22 -4.88 -7.26
N GLY A 109 -13.70 -5.88 -7.97
CA GLY A 109 -13.32 -6.15 -9.35
C GLY A 109 -14.28 -5.53 -10.36
N ARG A 110 -13.93 -5.70 -11.63
CA ARG A 110 -14.73 -5.20 -12.76
C ARG A 110 -16.16 -5.74 -12.78
N ASP A 111 -16.33 -6.98 -12.35
CA ASP A 111 -17.62 -7.69 -12.39
C ASP A 111 -18.35 -7.66 -11.04
N THR A 112 -17.85 -6.87 -10.07
CA THR A 112 -18.54 -6.67 -8.79
C THR A 112 -19.80 -5.85 -9.01
N ASP A 113 -20.96 -6.45 -8.77
CA ASP A 113 -22.24 -5.74 -8.88
C ASP A 113 -22.50 -4.80 -7.69
N ILE A 114 -23.45 -3.90 -7.84
CA ILE A 114 -23.74 -2.88 -6.82
C ILE A 114 -24.26 -3.48 -5.51
N TRP A 115 -24.92 -4.61 -5.55
CA TRP A 115 -25.47 -5.26 -4.36
C TRP A 115 -24.35 -5.90 -3.54
N THR A 116 -23.44 -6.61 -4.21
CA THR A 116 -22.24 -7.16 -3.62
C THR A 116 -21.35 -6.05 -3.02
N PHE A 117 -21.15 -4.97 -3.77
CA PHE A 117 -20.40 -3.80 -3.27
C PHE A 117 -21.06 -3.20 -2.02
N ARG A 118 -22.39 -3.04 -2.02
CA ARG A 118 -23.14 -2.55 -0.85
C ARG A 118 -22.91 -3.41 0.38
N ASP A 119 -22.95 -4.73 0.22
CA ASP A 119 -22.78 -5.67 1.32
C ASP A 119 -21.35 -5.64 1.86
N MET A 120 -20.33 -5.55 0.97
CA MET A 120 -18.95 -5.30 1.35
C MET A 120 -18.80 -4.00 2.15
N ALA A 121 -19.42 -2.92 1.71
CA ALA A 121 -19.36 -1.61 2.36
C ALA A 121 -20.06 -1.61 3.75
N ARG A 122 -20.99 -2.51 4.00
CA ARG A 122 -21.66 -2.71 5.29
C ARG A 122 -20.90 -3.65 6.22
N GLY A 123 -19.87 -4.35 5.74
CA GLY A 123 -19.13 -5.35 6.49
C GLY A 123 -19.92 -6.65 6.75
N SER A 124 -20.83 -6.94 5.85
CA SER A 124 -21.69 -8.14 5.94
C SER A 124 -21.36 -9.17 4.87
#